data_fdc4c7173a017298269b699c757e255e
#
_entry.id   fdc4c7173a017298269b699c757e255e
#
_cell.length_a   1.000
_cell.length_b   1.000
_cell.length_c   1.000
_cell.angle_alpha   90.00
_cell.angle_beta   90.00
_cell.angle_gamma   90.00
#
_symmetry.space_group_name_H-M   'P 1'
#
loop_
_entity.id
_entity.type
_entity.pdbx_description
1 polymer ?
#
loop_
_entity_poly.entity_id
_entity_poly.type
_entity_poly.pdbx_seq_one_letter_code
_entity_poly.pdbx_strand_id
1 'polypeptide(L)'
;MTQTIARQNGPSALLTPEDSSEAAKAVVRRNTEEVQGGGNFAVFEQLFADDFLDHTPQPGRTPDKDGARQLYKILRAAFPDFHAEIHWQLADGDRVTTYKTYHGTHRGEFLGVAPTGRKIQFETVDVMRVRNGQITEHWGVANLFSLMQQLGAWPPRA
;
A
#
# COMPACT_ATOMS: atom_id res chain seq x y z
N MET A 1 -14.87 -55.30 17.81
CA MET A 1 -13.76 -54.52 18.39
C MET A 1 -13.41 -53.36 17.43
N THR A 2 -13.91 -52.18 17.68
CA THR A 2 -13.74 -51.04 16.82
C THR A 2 -12.71 -50.12 17.46
N GLN A 3 -11.50 -50.04 16.91
CA GLN A 3 -10.46 -49.10 17.40
C GLN A 3 -10.76 -47.72 16.86
N THR A 4 -11.08 -46.79 17.76
CA THR A 4 -11.18 -45.37 17.49
C THR A 4 -9.78 -44.80 17.40
N ILE A 5 -9.37 -44.35 16.19
CA ILE A 5 -8.12 -43.63 15.98
C ILE A 5 -8.32 -42.18 16.45
N ALA A 6 -7.76 -41.85 17.60
CA ALA A 6 -7.66 -40.46 18.05
C ALA A 6 -6.74 -39.67 17.13
N ARG A 7 -7.26 -38.65 16.45
CA ARG A 7 -6.45 -37.66 15.74
C ARG A 7 -5.70 -36.85 16.80
N GLN A 8 -4.40 -37.03 16.86
CA GLN A 8 -3.51 -36.15 17.62
C GLN A 8 -3.43 -34.82 16.84
N ASN A 9 -4.08 -33.80 17.38
CA ASN A 9 -3.79 -32.41 17.00
C ASN A 9 -2.38 -32.09 17.53
N GLY A 10 -1.38 -32.11 16.65
CA GLY A 10 -0.06 -31.60 16.96
C GLY A 10 -0.13 -30.12 17.36
N PRO A 11 0.78 -29.64 18.22
CA PRO A 11 0.79 -28.24 18.61
C PRO A 11 0.96 -27.38 17.37
N SER A 12 0.06 -26.40 17.19
CA SER A 12 0.22 -25.34 16.21
C SER A 12 1.55 -24.67 16.51
N ALA A 13 2.52 -24.82 15.62
CA ALA A 13 3.82 -24.18 15.78
C ALA A 13 3.61 -22.67 15.83
N LEU A 14 3.89 -22.05 16.97
CA LEU A 14 3.90 -20.59 17.07
C LEU A 14 4.98 -20.07 16.13
N LEU A 15 4.59 -19.16 15.23
CA LEU A 15 5.53 -18.51 14.34
C LEU A 15 6.61 -17.79 15.15
N THR A 16 7.86 -17.88 14.71
CA THR A 16 8.93 -17.08 15.31
C THR A 16 8.71 -15.60 15.01
N PRO A 17 9.28 -14.66 15.77
CA PRO A 17 9.21 -13.23 15.45
C PRO A 17 9.74 -12.93 14.05
N GLU A 18 10.75 -13.65 13.58
CA GLU A 18 11.31 -13.51 12.23
C GLU A 18 10.31 -13.97 11.17
N ASP A 19 9.67 -15.13 11.36
CA ASP A 19 8.64 -15.63 10.46
C ASP A 19 7.44 -14.67 10.38
N SER A 20 7.06 -14.07 11.51
CA SER A 20 5.99 -13.06 11.55
C SER A 20 6.36 -11.81 10.79
N SER A 21 7.60 -11.34 10.87
CA SER A 21 8.11 -10.18 10.16
C SER A 21 8.16 -10.42 8.65
N GLU A 22 8.60 -11.60 8.21
CA GLU A 22 8.62 -11.97 6.78
C GLU A 22 7.19 -12.09 6.23
N ALA A 23 6.26 -12.67 6.98
CA ALA A 23 4.86 -12.75 6.60
C ALA A 23 4.22 -11.35 6.47
N ALA A 24 4.51 -10.44 7.40
CA ALA A 24 4.03 -9.06 7.35
C ALA A 24 4.58 -8.30 6.13
N LYS A 25 5.88 -8.43 5.83
CA LYS A 25 6.49 -7.85 4.62
C LYS A 25 5.82 -8.37 3.35
N ALA A 26 5.50 -9.67 3.29
CA ALA A 26 4.83 -10.27 2.13
C ALA A 26 3.44 -9.67 1.91
N VAL A 27 2.66 -9.43 2.95
CA VAL A 27 1.35 -8.77 2.86
C VAL A 27 1.49 -7.36 2.27
N VAL A 28 2.43 -6.56 2.80
CA VAL A 28 2.66 -5.18 2.31
C VAL A 28 3.17 -5.18 0.87
N ARG A 29 4.04 -6.11 0.51
CA ARG A 29 4.51 -6.27 -0.87
C ARG A 29 3.37 -6.61 -1.83
N ARG A 30 2.48 -7.53 -1.47
CA ARG A 30 1.30 -7.85 -2.26
C ARG A 30 0.40 -6.63 -2.48
N ASN A 31 0.18 -5.81 -1.46
CA ASN A 31 -0.54 -4.55 -1.63
C ASN A 31 0.13 -3.65 -2.68
N THR A 32 1.45 -3.50 -2.61
CA THR A 32 2.19 -2.65 -3.53
C THR A 32 2.15 -3.18 -4.97
N GLU A 33 2.37 -4.47 -5.16
CA GLU A 33 2.49 -5.08 -6.50
C GLU A 33 1.13 -5.39 -7.12
N GLU A 34 0.22 -6.05 -6.38
CA GLU A 34 -1.05 -6.54 -6.94
C GLU A 34 -2.14 -5.46 -6.91
N VAL A 35 -2.18 -4.61 -5.88
CA VAL A 35 -3.23 -3.59 -5.76
C VAL A 35 -2.79 -2.27 -6.37
N GLN A 36 -1.74 -1.64 -5.85
CA GLN A 36 -1.28 -0.36 -6.35
C GLN A 36 -0.79 -0.47 -7.80
N GLY A 37 0.07 -1.44 -8.09
CA GLY A 37 0.61 -1.68 -9.42
C GLY A 37 -0.34 -2.40 -10.37
N GLY A 38 -1.02 -3.43 -9.89
CA GLY A 38 -1.89 -4.28 -10.72
C GLY A 38 -3.35 -3.85 -10.79
N GLY A 39 -3.81 -2.99 -9.90
CA GLY A 39 -5.21 -2.56 -9.85
C GLY A 39 -6.18 -3.65 -9.39
N ASN A 40 -5.70 -4.67 -8.69
CA ASN A 40 -6.54 -5.76 -8.20
C ASN A 40 -7.23 -5.38 -6.89
N PHE A 41 -8.39 -4.74 -6.99
CA PHE A 41 -9.15 -4.31 -5.82
C PHE A 41 -9.83 -5.45 -5.06
N ALA A 42 -9.99 -6.63 -5.65
CA ALA A 42 -10.42 -7.81 -4.91
C ALA A 42 -9.35 -8.23 -3.88
N VAL A 43 -8.07 -8.12 -4.24
CA VAL A 43 -6.95 -8.33 -3.30
C VAL A 43 -6.92 -7.23 -2.24
N PHE A 44 -7.18 -5.97 -2.59
CA PHE A 44 -7.32 -4.88 -1.61
C PHE A 44 -8.32 -5.25 -0.51
N GLU A 45 -9.51 -5.74 -0.89
CA GLU A 45 -10.55 -6.12 0.09
C GLU A 45 -10.10 -7.24 1.04
N GLN A 46 -9.25 -8.14 0.57
CA GLN A 46 -8.67 -9.21 1.40
C GLN A 46 -7.56 -8.71 2.33
N LEU A 47 -6.70 -7.81 1.82
CA LEU A 47 -5.51 -7.35 2.53
C LEU A 47 -5.78 -6.27 3.57
N PHE A 48 -6.83 -5.46 3.41
CA PHE A 48 -7.14 -4.37 4.33
C PHE A 48 -8.22 -4.79 5.32
N ALA A 49 -7.95 -4.58 6.61
CA ALA A 49 -8.94 -4.80 7.67
C ALA A 49 -10.13 -3.82 7.54
N ASP A 50 -11.32 -4.23 7.97
CA ASP A 50 -12.49 -3.37 7.89
C ASP A 50 -12.39 -2.14 8.80
N ASP A 51 -11.64 -2.26 9.91
CA ASP A 51 -11.34 -1.20 10.85
C ASP A 51 -9.99 -0.50 10.57
N PHE A 52 -9.48 -0.60 9.34
CA PHE A 52 -8.24 0.05 8.93
C PHE A 52 -8.24 1.55 9.24
N LEU A 53 -7.12 2.06 9.76
CA LEU A 53 -6.90 3.46 10.08
C LEU A 53 -5.65 4.01 9.37
N ASP A 54 -5.84 5.06 8.59
CA ASP A 54 -4.74 5.88 8.04
C ASP A 54 -4.46 7.05 8.97
N HIS A 55 -3.28 7.09 9.57
CA HIS A 55 -2.86 8.18 10.46
C HIS A 55 -2.38 9.43 9.69
N THR A 56 -2.12 9.28 8.40
CA THR A 56 -1.61 10.36 7.52
C THR A 56 -2.43 10.47 6.23
N PRO A 57 -3.77 10.58 6.32
CA PRO A 57 -4.59 10.61 5.12
C PRO A 57 -4.25 11.85 4.28
N GLN A 58 -4.30 11.70 2.97
CA GLN A 58 -4.15 12.83 2.07
C GLN A 58 -5.28 13.87 2.30
N PRO A 59 -5.01 15.17 2.13
CA PRO A 59 -6.01 16.21 2.32
C PRO A 59 -7.33 15.90 1.58
N GLY A 60 -8.45 16.02 2.30
CA GLY A 60 -9.78 15.73 1.77
C GLY A 60 -10.15 14.24 1.68
N ARG A 61 -9.32 13.34 2.19
CA ARG A 61 -9.60 11.90 2.28
C ARG A 61 -10.03 11.50 3.68
N THR A 62 -10.92 10.51 3.77
CA THR A 62 -11.27 9.90 5.05
C THR A 62 -10.15 8.95 5.50
N PRO A 63 -9.91 8.82 6.82
CA PRO A 63 -8.81 8.02 7.36
C PRO A 63 -9.13 6.52 7.47
N ASP A 64 -10.07 6.02 6.71
CA ASP A 64 -10.58 4.66 6.76
C ASP A 64 -10.24 3.86 5.49
N LYS A 65 -10.66 2.60 5.47
CA LYS A 65 -10.47 1.68 4.34
C LYS A 65 -11.03 2.26 3.04
N ASP A 66 -12.18 2.95 3.09
CA ASP A 66 -12.76 3.57 1.90
C ASP A 66 -11.89 4.71 1.37
N GLY A 67 -11.35 5.54 2.24
CA GLY A 67 -10.41 6.61 1.87
C GLY A 67 -9.17 6.09 1.16
N ALA A 68 -8.58 5.00 1.66
CA ALA A 68 -7.44 4.34 1.02
C ALA A 68 -7.81 3.75 -0.35
N ARG A 69 -8.96 3.08 -0.45
CA ARG A 69 -9.47 2.54 -1.72
C ARG A 69 -9.65 3.64 -2.76
N GLN A 70 -10.25 4.74 -2.37
CA GLN A 70 -10.49 5.89 -3.25
C GLN A 70 -9.18 6.51 -3.73
N LEU A 71 -8.19 6.67 -2.83
CA LEU A 71 -6.88 7.19 -3.21
C LEU A 71 -6.21 6.32 -4.27
N TYR A 72 -6.21 5.01 -4.08
CA TYR A 72 -5.62 4.08 -5.05
C TYR A 72 -6.32 4.13 -6.41
N LYS A 73 -7.65 4.27 -6.43
CA LYS A 73 -8.41 4.44 -7.68
C LYS A 73 -8.06 5.76 -8.39
N ILE A 74 -7.90 6.84 -7.64
CA ILE A 74 -7.52 8.15 -8.19
C ILE A 74 -6.12 8.09 -8.80
N LEU A 75 -5.15 7.51 -8.09
CA LEU A 75 -3.79 7.35 -8.61
C LEU A 75 -3.76 6.53 -9.90
N ARG A 76 -4.50 5.44 -9.96
CA ARG A 76 -4.57 4.61 -11.17
C ARG A 76 -5.33 5.27 -12.32
N ALA A 77 -6.32 6.10 -12.04
CA ALA A 77 -7.02 6.88 -13.07
C ALA A 77 -6.12 7.98 -13.66
N ALA A 78 -5.34 8.66 -12.80
CA ALA A 78 -4.39 9.68 -13.21
C ALA A 78 -3.16 9.09 -13.93
N PHE A 79 -2.70 7.93 -13.47
CA PHE A 79 -1.50 7.22 -13.95
C PHE A 79 -1.88 5.76 -14.24
N PRO A 80 -2.41 5.42 -15.43
CA PRO A 80 -2.89 4.06 -15.72
C PRO A 80 -1.80 2.98 -15.62
N ASP A 81 -0.54 3.34 -15.83
CA ASP A 81 0.64 2.50 -15.69
C ASP A 81 1.32 2.61 -14.31
N PHE A 82 0.59 3.11 -13.30
CA PHE A 82 1.10 3.30 -11.95
C PHE A 82 1.66 2.01 -11.36
N HIS A 83 2.91 2.06 -10.91
CA HIS A 83 3.58 0.95 -10.25
C HIS A 83 4.67 1.48 -9.32
N ALA A 84 5.13 0.63 -8.41
CA ALA A 84 6.19 0.96 -7.48
C ALA A 84 7.40 0.03 -7.65
N GLU A 85 8.57 0.62 -7.55
CA GLU A 85 9.83 -0.08 -7.33
C GLU A 85 10.14 -0.08 -5.84
N ILE A 86 10.11 -1.24 -5.20
CA ILE A 86 10.44 -1.40 -3.78
C ILE A 86 11.96 -1.50 -3.66
N HIS A 87 12.58 -0.54 -2.96
CA HIS A 87 14.02 -0.54 -2.72
C HIS A 87 14.39 -1.44 -1.55
N TRP A 88 13.65 -1.31 -0.44
CA TRP A 88 13.82 -2.17 0.73
C TRP A 88 12.59 -2.15 1.64
N GLN A 89 12.50 -3.16 2.47
CA GLN A 89 11.52 -3.28 3.55
C GLN A 89 12.23 -3.68 4.84
N LEU A 90 11.86 -3.04 5.93
CA LEU A 90 12.25 -3.41 7.29
C LEU A 90 11.00 -3.71 8.09
N ALA A 91 11.08 -4.67 8.99
CA ALA A 91 9.99 -4.98 9.90
C ALA A 91 10.49 -4.98 11.35
N ASP A 92 9.68 -4.38 12.22
CA ASP A 92 9.81 -4.45 13.67
C ASP A 92 8.48 -4.94 14.24
N GLY A 93 8.46 -6.21 14.62
CA GLY A 93 7.23 -6.89 15.01
C GLY A 93 6.19 -6.89 13.88
N ASP A 94 5.04 -6.28 14.14
CA ASP A 94 3.90 -6.20 13.22
C ASP A 94 3.93 -4.95 12.31
N ARG A 95 4.97 -4.11 12.40
CA ARG A 95 5.15 -2.90 11.59
C ARG A 95 6.18 -3.11 10.50
N VAL A 96 5.79 -2.79 9.28
CA VAL A 96 6.64 -2.88 8.09
C VAL A 96 6.87 -1.50 7.53
N THR A 97 8.12 -1.07 7.45
CA THR A 97 8.52 0.14 6.75
C THR A 97 8.95 -0.23 5.34
N THR A 98 8.44 0.47 4.34
CA THR A 98 8.78 0.29 2.93
C THR A 98 9.29 1.59 2.34
N TYR A 99 10.48 1.57 1.76
CA TYR A 99 10.99 2.64 0.90
C TYR A 99 10.84 2.22 -0.56
N LYS A 100 10.17 3.05 -1.35
CA LYS A 100 9.83 2.76 -2.74
C LYS A 100 9.76 4.02 -3.57
N THR A 101 9.91 3.87 -4.88
CA THR A 101 9.67 4.91 -5.88
C THR A 101 8.44 4.51 -6.70
N TYR A 102 7.47 5.41 -6.77
CA TYR A 102 6.34 5.27 -7.69
C TYR A 102 6.71 5.82 -9.06
N HIS A 103 6.21 5.15 -10.10
CA HIS A 103 6.35 5.52 -11.50
C HIS A 103 4.98 5.55 -12.17
N GLY A 104 4.83 6.42 -13.15
CA GLY A 104 3.63 6.47 -13.96
C GLY A 104 3.72 7.46 -15.09
N THR A 105 2.71 7.46 -15.96
CA THR A 105 2.53 8.44 -17.03
C THR A 105 1.24 9.20 -16.77
N HIS A 106 1.31 10.52 -16.71
CA HIS A 106 0.19 11.41 -16.38
C HIS A 106 -0.80 11.51 -17.55
N ARG A 107 -1.84 10.69 -17.52
CA ARG A 107 -2.86 10.59 -18.56
C ARG A 107 -4.28 10.96 -18.13
N GLY A 108 -4.48 11.14 -16.82
CA GLY A 108 -5.73 11.60 -16.22
C GLY A 108 -5.51 12.81 -15.34
N GLU A 109 -6.55 13.55 -15.02
CA GLU A 109 -6.48 14.70 -14.10
C GLU A 109 -5.95 14.23 -12.72
N PHE A 110 -5.04 15.01 -12.13
CA PHE A 110 -4.51 14.77 -10.78
C PHE A 110 -4.34 16.09 -10.04
N LEU A 111 -4.99 16.21 -8.88
CA LEU A 111 -4.94 17.40 -8.01
C LEU A 111 -5.22 18.72 -8.78
N GLY A 112 -6.19 18.72 -9.67
CA GLY A 112 -6.56 19.87 -10.50
C GLY A 112 -5.66 20.09 -11.70
N VAL A 113 -4.67 19.23 -11.95
CA VAL A 113 -3.77 19.33 -13.11
C VAL A 113 -4.29 18.45 -14.23
N ALA A 114 -4.59 19.07 -15.40
CA ALA A 114 -4.98 18.35 -16.59
C ALA A 114 -3.86 17.41 -17.07
N PRO A 115 -4.19 16.31 -17.78
CA PRO A 115 -3.20 15.36 -18.29
C PRO A 115 -2.08 16.03 -19.08
N THR A 116 -0.83 15.77 -18.68
CA THR A 116 0.37 16.33 -19.33
C THR A 116 1.04 15.35 -20.29
N GLY A 117 0.74 14.06 -20.18
CA GLY A 117 1.44 12.99 -20.89
C GLY A 117 2.86 12.72 -20.38
N ARG A 118 3.30 13.41 -19.32
CA ARG A 118 4.66 13.29 -18.79
C ARG A 118 4.82 11.99 -18.00
N LYS A 119 5.98 11.36 -18.12
CA LYS A 119 6.43 10.32 -17.20
C LYS A 119 6.90 10.97 -15.91
N ILE A 120 6.43 10.43 -14.79
CA ILE A 120 6.76 10.92 -13.46
C ILE A 120 7.29 9.80 -12.58
N GLN A 121 8.02 10.20 -11.56
CA GLN A 121 8.42 9.34 -10.47
C GLN A 121 8.49 10.14 -9.17
N PHE A 122 8.13 9.52 -8.06
CA PHE A 122 8.26 10.12 -6.74
C PHE A 122 8.45 9.08 -5.66
N GLU A 123 9.23 9.44 -4.65
CA GLU A 123 9.60 8.57 -3.55
C GLU A 123 8.52 8.57 -2.47
N THR A 124 8.40 7.44 -1.80
CA THR A 124 7.50 7.27 -0.65
C THR A 124 8.18 6.39 0.39
N VAL A 125 8.05 6.79 1.64
CA VAL A 125 8.32 5.94 2.79
C VAL A 125 7.00 5.78 3.52
N ASP A 126 6.55 4.54 3.70
CA ASP A 126 5.39 4.24 4.50
C ASP A 126 5.65 3.15 5.55
N VAL A 127 4.84 3.18 6.59
CA VAL A 127 4.80 2.15 7.61
C VAL A 127 3.40 1.57 7.62
N MET A 128 3.28 0.27 7.53
CA MET A 128 2.02 -0.44 7.65
C MET A 128 2.07 -1.43 8.80
N ARG A 129 1.03 -1.43 9.64
CA ARG A 129 0.85 -2.48 10.63
C ARG A 129 0.06 -3.62 10.02
N VAL A 130 0.57 -4.85 10.22
CA VAL A 130 -0.06 -6.08 9.72
C VAL A 130 -0.40 -6.98 10.90
N ARG A 131 -1.69 -7.29 11.05
CA ARG A 131 -2.19 -8.22 12.06
C ARG A 131 -3.11 -9.24 11.42
N ASN A 132 -2.95 -10.50 11.77
CA ASN A 132 -3.76 -11.59 11.22
C ASN A 132 -3.81 -11.59 9.67
N GLY A 133 -2.68 -11.29 9.03
CA GLY A 133 -2.58 -11.24 7.57
C GLY A 133 -3.24 -10.05 6.90
N GLN A 134 -3.68 -9.05 7.66
CA GLN A 134 -4.33 -7.85 7.16
C GLN A 134 -3.60 -6.56 7.59
N ILE A 135 -3.63 -5.57 6.71
CA ILE A 135 -3.13 -4.22 6.99
C ILE A 135 -4.19 -3.51 7.83
N THR A 136 -3.82 -3.12 9.05
CA THR A 136 -4.72 -2.49 10.02
C THR A 136 -4.47 -1.00 10.20
N GLU A 137 -3.24 -0.53 9.96
CA GLU A 137 -2.87 0.88 10.12
C GLU A 137 -1.83 1.29 9.09
N HIS A 138 -1.81 2.58 8.76
CA HIS A 138 -0.86 3.19 7.84
C HIS A 138 -0.36 4.53 8.36
N TRP A 139 0.93 4.79 8.15
CA TRP A 139 1.61 6.09 8.24
C TRP A 139 2.48 6.23 7.00
N GLY A 140 2.46 7.37 6.33
CA GLY A 140 3.26 7.54 5.13
C GLY A 140 3.56 8.98 4.78
N VAL A 141 4.70 9.16 4.11
CA VAL A 141 5.11 10.42 3.53
C VAL A 141 5.55 10.18 2.10
N ALA A 142 4.92 10.89 1.18
CA ALA A 142 5.26 10.88 -0.24
C ALA A 142 5.85 12.21 -0.67
N ASN A 143 6.84 12.19 -1.56
CA ASN A 143 7.43 13.40 -2.14
C ASN A 143 6.50 14.01 -3.21
N LEU A 144 5.32 14.47 -2.78
CA LEU A 144 4.33 15.09 -3.65
C LEU A 144 4.80 16.44 -4.20
N PHE A 145 5.70 17.12 -3.51
CA PHE A 145 6.29 18.36 -4.00
C PHE A 145 7.05 18.13 -5.31
N SER A 146 7.90 17.09 -5.34
CA SER A 146 8.61 16.69 -6.56
C SER A 146 7.64 16.32 -7.68
N LEU A 147 6.57 15.57 -7.37
CA LEU A 147 5.54 15.21 -8.33
C LEU A 147 4.90 16.46 -8.94
N MET A 148 4.48 17.41 -8.11
CA MET A 148 3.86 18.65 -8.59
C MET A 148 4.80 19.48 -9.47
N GLN A 149 6.09 19.52 -9.15
CA GLN A 149 7.09 20.16 -10.01
C GLN A 149 7.20 19.47 -11.38
N GLN A 150 7.24 18.13 -11.39
CA GLN A 150 7.30 17.34 -12.63
C GLN A 150 6.06 17.56 -13.51
N LEU A 151 4.89 17.73 -12.90
CA LEU A 151 3.64 18.05 -13.60
C LEU A 151 3.56 19.51 -14.07
N GLY A 152 4.52 20.37 -13.70
CA GLY A 152 4.52 21.79 -14.01
C GLY A 152 3.49 22.59 -13.20
N ALA A 153 2.99 22.05 -12.09
CA ALA A 153 2.00 22.69 -11.22
C ALA A 153 2.63 23.47 -10.05
N TRP A 154 3.96 23.40 -9.89
CA TRP A 154 4.68 24.14 -8.88
C TRP A 154 5.94 24.81 -9.47
N PRO A 155 6.23 26.10 -9.15
CA PRO A 155 5.34 27.00 -8.42
C PRO A 155 4.03 27.23 -9.17
N PRO A 156 2.92 27.60 -8.45
CA PRO A 156 1.66 27.94 -9.11
C PRO A 156 1.91 29.04 -10.13
N ARG A 157 1.35 28.88 -11.32
CA ARG A 157 1.37 29.96 -12.31
C ARG A 157 0.43 31.09 -11.83
N ALA A 158 0.96 32.30 -11.82
CA ALA A 158 0.17 33.48 -11.51
C ALA A 158 -0.97 33.65 -12.50
#